data_0870f1a4e71f309ca77a76448faeed36
#
_entry.id   0870f1a4e71f309ca77a76448faeed36
#
_cell.length_a   1.000
_cell.length_b   1.000
_cell.length_c   1.000
_cell.angle_alpha   90.00
_cell.angle_beta   90.00
_cell.angle_gamma   90.00
#
_symmetry.space_group_name_H-M   'P 1'
#
loop_
_entity.id
_entity.type
_entity.pdbx_description
1 polymer ?
#
loop_
_entity_poly.entity_id
_entity_poly.type
_entity_poly.pdbx_seq_one_letter_code
_entity_poly.pdbx_strand_id
1 'polypeptide(L)'
;MVTVKKAKWGTEKVKQAIFCACLLVLPLLQFCIFYIGVNFNSILLIFQRFVGNNKFSFLTESGTAVGLSNLKTAFYDLFHTRNWSVGFKNSLLLFFLGLVTHTPLNLIVSYFIYKKARIGGVLKVVLYAPSIMSAMVTIVIYKFFVDEGLPVLLNKWFGTSYGAFTDGSTAFITIFLYGFWSGFGSSILLYTNAMGAISDSIVEAAKLDGVSFFGEFIHVTFPMIFPTFKMIMITNVVGIFGNQFTLFEFYGLTAAPPDIITVGYYLFQQTNLMGSDYYPVLSAYGLIMTIVSVPLALLARRGLNKIDPMES
;
A
#
# COMPACT_ATOMS: atom_id res chain seq x y z
N MET A 1 -29.92 -49.34 -22.19
CA MET A 1 -30.10 -47.90 -22.51
C MET A 1 -30.42 -47.19 -21.20
N VAL A 2 -29.39 -46.66 -20.54
CA VAL A 2 -29.55 -46.01 -19.21
C VAL A 2 -29.82 -44.52 -19.46
N THR A 3 -31.07 -44.11 -19.24
CA THR A 3 -31.48 -42.72 -19.31
C THR A 3 -30.91 -41.96 -18.13
N VAL A 4 -29.88 -41.16 -18.33
CA VAL A 4 -29.36 -40.22 -17.36
C VAL A 4 -30.43 -39.14 -17.10
N LYS A 5 -31.16 -39.25 -15.98
CA LYS A 5 -32.07 -38.21 -15.48
C LYS A 5 -31.22 -36.93 -15.20
N LYS A 6 -31.37 -35.91 -16.04
CA LYS A 6 -30.90 -34.54 -15.73
C LYS A 6 -31.51 -34.13 -14.39
N ALA A 7 -30.69 -34.01 -13.35
CA ALA A 7 -31.09 -33.48 -12.06
C ALA A 7 -31.67 -32.08 -12.26
N LYS A 8 -33.00 -31.90 -12.10
CA LYS A 8 -33.60 -30.58 -11.98
C LYS A 8 -33.00 -29.92 -10.75
N TRP A 9 -32.26 -28.85 -10.94
CA TRP A 9 -31.79 -27.97 -9.85
C TRP A 9 -33.02 -27.59 -9.02
N GLY A 10 -33.04 -28.02 -7.75
CA GLY A 10 -34.17 -27.72 -6.87
C GLY A 10 -34.39 -26.19 -6.83
N THR A 11 -35.64 -25.77 -6.75
CA THR A 11 -36.07 -24.35 -6.79
C THR A 11 -35.28 -23.45 -5.83
N GLU A 12 -34.82 -23.98 -4.71
CA GLU A 12 -34.00 -23.27 -3.71
C GLU A 12 -32.58 -22.97 -4.22
N LYS A 13 -31.94 -23.89 -4.93
CA LYS A 13 -30.60 -23.66 -5.52
C LYS A 13 -30.66 -22.60 -6.62
N VAL A 14 -31.74 -22.56 -7.40
CA VAL A 14 -31.97 -21.54 -8.43
C VAL A 14 -32.16 -20.18 -7.78
N LYS A 15 -32.98 -20.08 -6.72
CA LYS A 15 -33.17 -18.82 -5.96
C LYS A 15 -31.86 -18.31 -5.34
N GLN A 16 -31.08 -19.20 -4.74
CA GLN A 16 -29.75 -18.86 -4.21
C GLN A 16 -28.81 -18.36 -5.30
N ALA A 17 -28.78 -19.03 -6.47
CA ALA A 17 -27.95 -18.61 -7.59
C ALA A 17 -28.37 -17.23 -8.13
N ILE A 18 -29.68 -16.98 -8.26
CA ILE A 18 -30.21 -15.68 -8.68
C ILE A 18 -29.86 -14.59 -7.65
N PHE A 19 -30.03 -14.88 -6.37
CA PHE A 19 -29.68 -13.95 -5.30
C PHE A 19 -28.18 -13.60 -5.32
N CYS A 20 -27.28 -14.61 -5.43
CA CYS A 20 -25.85 -14.41 -5.56
C CYS A 20 -25.50 -13.63 -6.84
N ALA A 21 -26.13 -13.93 -7.97
CA ALA A 21 -25.91 -13.22 -9.23
C ALA A 21 -26.32 -11.75 -9.11
N CYS A 22 -27.49 -11.46 -8.53
CA CYS A 22 -27.95 -10.09 -8.30
C CYS A 22 -27.00 -9.31 -7.38
N LEU A 23 -26.47 -9.94 -6.34
CA LEU A 23 -25.47 -9.34 -5.44
C LEU A 23 -24.16 -9.04 -6.15
N LEU A 24 -23.70 -9.92 -7.06
CA LEU A 24 -22.42 -9.81 -7.74
C LEU A 24 -22.46 -8.91 -8.97
N VAL A 25 -23.64 -8.71 -9.60
CA VAL A 25 -23.77 -7.89 -10.83
C VAL A 25 -23.21 -6.49 -10.63
N LEU A 26 -23.55 -5.82 -9.55
CA LEU A 26 -23.14 -4.43 -9.30
C LEU A 26 -21.61 -4.31 -9.09
N PRO A 27 -20.97 -5.11 -8.22
CA PRO A 27 -19.50 -5.12 -8.12
C PRO A 27 -18.78 -5.50 -9.42
N LEU A 28 -19.32 -6.46 -10.18
CA LEU A 28 -18.73 -6.86 -11.46
C LEU A 28 -18.84 -5.77 -12.51
N LEU A 29 -19.98 -5.10 -12.62
CA LEU A 29 -20.16 -3.95 -13.52
C LEU A 29 -19.20 -2.82 -13.12
N GLN A 30 -19.12 -2.50 -11.83
CA GLN A 30 -18.18 -1.51 -11.33
C GLN A 30 -16.72 -1.88 -11.69
N PHE A 31 -16.33 -3.12 -11.49
CA PHE A 31 -15.00 -3.61 -11.85
C PHE A 31 -14.74 -3.49 -13.36
N CYS A 32 -15.69 -3.93 -14.20
CA CYS A 32 -15.54 -3.84 -15.66
C CYS A 32 -15.40 -2.39 -16.13
N ILE A 33 -16.21 -1.47 -15.63
CA ILE A 33 -16.21 -0.07 -16.08
C ILE A 33 -14.99 0.67 -15.51
N PHE A 34 -14.83 0.68 -14.19
CA PHE A 34 -13.83 1.52 -13.53
C PHE A 34 -12.44 0.90 -13.48
N TYR A 35 -12.33 -0.42 -13.50
CA TYR A 35 -11.01 -1.06 -13.49
C TYR A 35 -10.56 -1.45 -14.89
N ILE A 36 -11.31 -2.28 -15.60
CA ILE A 36 -10.90 -2.74 -16.93
C ILE A 36 -10.97 -1.58 -17.93
N GLY A 37 -12.09 -0.86 -18.00
CA GLY A 37 -12.30 0.23 -18.99
C GLY A 37 -11.32 1.38 -18.80
N VAL A 38 -11.10 1.84 -17.57
CA VAL A 38 -10.16 2.94 -17.28
C VAL A 38 -8.71 2.55 -17.55
N ASN A 39 -8.28 1.36 -17.11
CA ASN A 39 -6.91 0.91 -17.36
C ASN A 39 -6.65 0.67 -18.85
N PHE A 40 -7.62 0.11 -19.59
CA PHE A 40 -7.51 -0.05 -21.04
C PHE A 40 -7.39 1.30 -21.74
N ASN A 41 -8.22 2.28 -21.36
CA ASN A 41 -8.12 3.63 -21.89
C ASN A 41 -6.78 4.29 -21.58
N SER A 42 -6.26 4.11 -20.35
CA SER A 42 -4.94 4.62 -19.97
C SER A 42 -3.81 4.03 -20.82
N ILE A 43 -3.90 2.74 -21.18
CA ILE A 43 -2.95 2.12 -22.10
C ILE A 43 -3.09 2.71 -23.51
N LEU A 44 -4.31 2.96 -23.99
CA LEU A 44 -4.52 3.60 -25.30
C LEU A 44 -3.97 5.02 -25.35
N LEU A 45 -4.08 5.80 -24.26
CA LEU A 45 -3.55 7.16 -24.18
C LEU A 45 -2.05 7.23 -24.43
N ILE A 46 -1.29 6.20 -24.11
CA ILE A 46 0.17 6.15 -24.36
C ILE A 46 0.49 6.35 -25.85
N PHE A 47 -0.38 5.88 -26.72
CA PHE A 47 -0.22 5.96 -28.18
C PHE A 47 -0.90 7.16 -28.81
N GLN A 48 -1.41 8.07 -27.99
CA GLN A 48 -2.16 9.25 -28.42
C GLN A 48 -1.45 10.54 -28.03
N ARG A 49 -1.83 11.64 -28.66
CA ARG A 49 -1.50 13.01 -28.23
C ARG A 49 -2.77 13.80 -27.98
N PHE A 50 -2.68 14.82 -27.15
CA PHE A 50 -3.75 15.78 -26.94
C PHE A 50 -3.90 16.71 -28.16
N VAL A 51 -5.14 16.94 -28.60
CA VAL A 51 -5.45 17.77 -29.80
C VAL A 51 -6.27 19.01 -29.40
N GLY A 52 -6.64 19.13 -28.12
CA GLY A 52 -7.53 20.20 -27.61
C GLY A 52 -8.95 19.69 -27.36
N ASN A 53 -9.76 20.50 -26.63
CA ASN A 53 -11.14 20.17 -26.27
C ASN A 53 -11.34 18.75 -25.67
N ASN A 54 -10.40 18.30 -24.81
CA ASN A 54 -10.37 16.96 -24.23
C ASN A 54 -10.38 15.82 -25.27
N LYS A 55 -9.87 16.07 -26.47
CA LYS A 55 -9.74 15.07 -27.52
C LYS A 55 -8.30 14.61 -27.64
N PHE A 56 -8.13 13.33 -27.93
CA PHE A 56 -6.84 12.69 -28.16
C PHE A 56 -6.80 12.04 -29.55
N SER A 57 -5.65 12.04 -30.19
CA SER A 57 -5.44 11.50 -31.53
C SER A 57 -4.23 10.56 -31.55
N PHE A 58 -4.32 9.49 -32.32
CA PHE A 58 -3.20 8.59 -32.62
C PHE A 58 -2.22 9.17 -33.67
N LEU A 59 -2.57 10.28 -34.29
CA LEU A 59 -1.75 10.94 -35.31
C LEU A 59 -1.13 12.22 -34.77
N THR A 60 0.10 12.51 -35.19
CA THR A 60 0.79 13.78 -34.94
C THR A 60 0.18 14.89 -35.82
N GLU A 61 0.63 16.14 -35.69
CA GLU A 61 0.20 17.25 -36.55
C GLU A 61 0.59 17.03 -38.00
N SER A 62 1.70 16.35 -38.24
CA SER A 62 2.19 15.97 -39.56
C SER A 62 1.47 14.75 -40.15
N GLY A 63 0.45 14.18 -39.47
CA GLY A 63 -0.30 13.01 -39.93
C GLY A 63 0.43 11.66 -39.74
N THR A 64 1.60 11.65 -39.08
CA THR A 64 2.31 10.43 -38.74
C THR A 64 1.78 9.84 -37.42
N ALA A 65 1.93 8.53 -37.20
CA ALA A 65 1.50 7.89 -35.95
C ALA A 65 2.33 8.37 -34.77
N VAL A 66 1.67 8.68 -33.62
CA VAL A 66 2.34 9.02 -32.35
C VAL A 66 3.22 7.84 -31.90
N GLY A 67 2.75 6.62 -32.10
CA GLY A 67 3.49 5.39 -31.80
C GLY A 67 3.96 5.35 -30.35
N LEU A 68 5.25 5.11 -30.14
CA LEU A 68 5.88 4.98 -28.81
C LEU A 68 6.55 6.28 -28.32
N SER A 69 6.25 7.45 -28.91
CA SER A 69 6.92 8.71 -28.55
C SER A 69 6.76 9.05 -27.07
N ASN A 70 5.55 8.93 -26.51
CA ASN A 70 5.29 9.22 -25.09
C ASN A 70 6.04 8.24 -24.18
N LEU A 71 6.15 6.96 -24.56
CA LEU A 71 6.93 5.98 -23.83
C LEU A 71 8.44 6.29 -23.86
N LYS A 72 8.96 6.75 -25.02
CA LYS A 72 10.36 7.19 -25.13
C LYS A 72 10.62 8.42 -24.27
N THR A 73 9.73 9.40 -24.28
CA THR A 73 9.82 10.58 -23.40
C THR A 73 9.82 10.17 -21.94
N ALA A 74 8.85 9.37 -21.53
CA ALA A 74 8.75 8.90 -20.15
C ALA A 74 10.00 8.11 -19.72
N PHE A 75 10.52 7.24 -20.58
CA PHE A 75 11.74 6.48 -20.31
C PHE A 75 12.97 7.38 -20.22
N TYR A 76 13.11 8.36 -21.09
CA TYR A 76 14.18 9.35 -21.03
C TYR A 76 14.15 10.14 -19.72
N ASP A 77 12.99 10.65 -19.32
CA ASP A 77 12.81 11.44 -18.10
C ASP A 77 13.15 10.66 -16.82
N LEU A 78 12.87 9.34 -16.80
CA LEU A 78 13.21 8.48 -15.67
C LEU A 78 14.71 8.51 -15.32
N PHE A 79 15.57 8.65 -16.32
CA PHE A 79 17.03 8.63 -16.11
C PHE A 79 17.67 10.03 -16.09
N HIS A 80 16.98 11.06 -16.61
CA HIS A 80 17.57 12.39 -16.76
C HIS A 80 16.96 13.44 -15.82
N THR A 81 15.79 13.17 -15.23
CA THR A 81 15.14 14.12 -14.32
C THR A 81 15.46 13.77 -12.86
N ARG A 82 15.99 14.75 -12.10
CA ARG A 82 16.33 14.60 -10.67
C ARG A 82 15.16 14.05 -9.84
N ASN A 83 13.96 14.53 -10.09
CA ASN A 83 12.78 14.14 -9.30
C ASN A 83 12.48 12.64 -9.41
N TRP A 84 12.77 12.01 -10.55
CA TRP A 84 12.63 10.56 -10.69
C TRP A 84 13.67 9.80 -9.88
N SER A 85 14.95 10.18 -9.96
CA SER A 85 16.02 9.50 -9.21
C SER A 85 15.81 9.62 -7.70
N VAL A 86 15.42 10.81 -7.22
CA VAL A 86 15.07 11.03 -5.81
C VAL A 86 13.83 10.22 -5.43
N GLY A 87 12.78 10.26 -6.25
CA GLY A 87 11.53 9.54 -6.02
C GLY A 87 11.74 8.02 -5.93
N PHE A 88 12.54 7.43 -6.83
CA PHE A 88 12.91 6.01 -6.77
C PHE A 88 13.67 5.66 -5.49
N LYS A 89 14.71 6.43 -5.17
CA LYS A 89 15.51 6.23 -3.96
C LYS A 89 14.61 6.25 -2.71
N ASN A 90 13.77 7.28 -2.59
CA ASN A 90 12.91 7.43 -1.42
C ASN A 90 11.81 6.36 -1.35
N SER A 91 11.22 5.97 -2.48
CA SER A 91 10.22 4.89 -2.50
C SER A 91 10.81 3.55 -2.05
N LEU A 92 12.02 3.22 -2.52
CA LEU A 92 12.74 2.02 -2.09
C LEU A 92 13.17 2.13 -0.61
N LEU A 93 13.69 3.28 -0.20
CA LEU A 93 14.11 3.51 1.19
C LEU A 93 12.93 3.32 2.15
N LEU A 94 11.77 3.90 1.85
CA LEU A 94 10.54 3.74 2.64
C LEU A 94 10.09 2.28 2.71
N PHE A 95 10.14 1.56 1.59
CA PHE A 95 9.81 0.14 1.57
C PHE A 95 10.74 -0.68 2.48
N PHE A 96 12.05 -0.51 2.37
CA PHE A 96 13.01 -1.25 3.20
C PHE A 96 12.95 -0.84 4.67
N LEU A 97 12.80 0.45 4.97
CA LEU A 97 12.59 0.91 6.35
C LEU A 97 11.30 0.31 6.94
N GLY A 98 10.20 0.32 6.19
CA GLY A 98 8.95 -0.30 6.62
C GLY A 98 9.08 -1.81 6.82
N LEU A 99 9.81 -2.50 5.93
CA LEU A 99 10.06 -3.94 6.05
C LEU A 99 10.85 -4.28 7.32
N VAL A 100 11.89 -3.50 7.64
CA VAL A 100 12.79 -3.78 8.77
C VAL A 100 12.23 -3.30 10.10
N THR A 101 11.46 -2.21 10.11
CA THR A 101 10.95 -1.61 11.35
C THR A 101 9.48 -1.89 11.60
N HIS A 102 8.61 -1.48 10.67
CA HIS A 102 7.17 -1.53 10.85
C HIS A 102 6.62 -2.97 10.87
N THR A 103 7.10 -3.83 9.97
CA THR A 103 6.61 -5.22 9.88
C THR A 103 6.91 -6.05 11.12
N PRO A 104 8.16 -6.13 11.64
CA PRO A 104 8.43 -6.90 12.85
C PRO A 104 7.72 -6.36 14.08
N LEU A 105 7.65 -5.02 14.24
CA LEU A 105 6.94 -4.42 15.36
C LEU A 105 5.45 -4.70 15.31
N ASN A 106 4.80 -4.62 14.13
CA ASN A 106 3.40 -5.01 13.98
C ASN A 106 3.15 -6.46 14.38
N LEU A 107 4.01 -7.39 13.96
CA LEU A 107 3.89 -8.80 14.33
C LEU A 107 4.01 -9.01 15.84
N ILE A 108 5.03 -8.42 16.46
CA ILE A 108 5.28 -8.52 17.91
C ILE A 108 4.13 -7.91 18.70
N VAL A 109 3.72 -6.68 18.37
CA VAL A 109 2.62 -5.99 19.08
C VAL A 109 1.31 -6.75 18.89
N SER A 110 1.02 -7.25 17.70
CA SER A 110 -0.16 -8.08 17.43
C SER A 110 -0.17 -9.36 18.26
N TYR A 111 1.00 -10.00 18.44
CA TYR A 111 1.13 -11.18 19.27
C TYR A 111 0.90 -10.88 20.76
N PHE A 112 1.44 -9.77 21.29
CA PHE A 112 1.15 -9.34 22.66
C PHE A 112 -0.35 -9.08 22.88
N ILE A 113 -1.01 -8.45 21.91
CA ILE A 113 -2.46 -8.19 21.98
C ILE A 113 -3.24 -9.51 21.93
N TYR A 114 -2.87 -10.42 21.03
CA TYR A 114 -3.48 -11.75 20.89
C TYR A 114 -3.38 -12.55 22.18
N LYS A 115 -2.23 -12.55 22.82
CA LYS A 115 -2.00 -13.23 24.12
C LYS A 115 -2.69 -12.55 25.31
N LYS A 116 -3.53 -11.55 25.07
CA LYS A 116 -4.28 -10.83 26.11
C LYS A 116 -3.37 -10.29 27.23
N ALA A 117 -2.19 -9.78 26.86
CA ALA A 117 -1.34 -9.06 27.79
C ALA A 117 -2.16 -8.00 28.54
N ARG A 118 -1.84 -7.74 29.82
CA ARG A 118 -2.64 -6.84 30.71
C ARG A 118 -3.00 -5.50 30.06
N ILE A 119 -2.10 -4.96 29.23
CA ILE A 119 -2.29 -3.68 28.52
C ILE A 119 -2.78 -3.87 27.07
N GLY A 120 -2.97 -5.11 26.59
CA GLY A 120 -3.28 -5.41 25.17
C GLY A 120 -4.55 -4.73 24.67
N GLY A 121 -5.59 -4.65 25.51
CA GLY A 121 -6.83 -3.94 25.17
C GLY A 121 -6.63 -2.43 24.98
N VAL A 122 -5.86 -1.80 25.86
CA VAL A 122 -5.54 -0.37 25.77
C VAL A 122 -4.64 -0.11 24.56
N LEU A 123 -3.60 -0.94 24.35
CA LEU A 123 -2.73 -0.85 23.17
C LEU A 123 -3.52 -0.96 21.86
N LYS A 124 -4.45 -1.90 21.78
CA LYS A 124 -5.30 -2.06 20.60
C LYS A 124 -6.08 -0.77 20.28
N VAL A 125 -6.70 -0.15 21.29
CA VAL A 125 -7.47 1.09 21.12
C VAL A 125 -6.55 2.25 20.71
N VAL A 126 -5.45 2.46 21.44
CA VAL A 126 -4.53 3.57 21.21
C VAL A 126 -3.85 3.47 19.83
N LEU A 127 -3.42 2.28 19.43
CA LEU A 127 -2.74 2.07 18.14
C LEU A 127 -3.72 2.04 16.96
N TYR A 128 -5.00 1.70 17.21
CA TYR A 128 -6.02 1.71 16.17
C TYR A 128 -6.70 3.08 16.00
N ALA A 129 -6.71 3.91 17.03
CA ALA A 129 -7.37 5.22 17.00
C ALA A 129 -6.96 6.10 15.80
N PRO A 130 -5.66 6.23 15.43
CA PRO A 130 -5.26 7.04 14.28
C PRO A 130 -5.87 6.56 12.95
N SER A 131 -6.07 5.25 12.78
CA SER A 131 -6.60 4.68 11.53
C SER A 131 -8.12 4.87 11.36
N ILE A 132 -8.84 5.25 12.42
CA ILE A 132 -10.28 5.55 12.38
C ILE A 132 -10.51 7.04 12.10
N MET A 133 -9.55 7.89 12.49
CA MET A 133 -9.67 9.34 12.33
C MET A 133 -9.38 9.75 10.89
N SER A 134 -9.92 10.90 10.47
CA SER A 134 -9.55 11.49 9.19
C SER A 134 -8.05 11.77 9.14
N ALA A 135 -7.39 11.41 8.02
CA ALA A 135 -5.97 11.66 7.81
C ALA A 135 -5.59 13.13 8.00
N MET A 136 -6.42 14.06 7.52
CA MET A 136 -6.21 15.50 7.71
C MET A 136 -6.18 15.91 9.19
N VAL A 137 -7.12 15.39 9.99
CA VAL A 137 -7.20 15.70 11.43
C VAL A 137 -5.98 15.15 12.16
N THR A 138 -5.61 13.91 11.90
CA THR A 138 -4.43 13.28 12.54
C THR A 138 -3.13 13.99 12.17
N ILE A 139 -3.00 14.45 10.94
CA ILE A 139 -1.82 15.20 10.49
C ILE A 139 -1.75 16.58 11.16
N VAL A 140 -2.86 17.30 11.27
CA VAL A 140 -2.90 18.58 11.97
C VAL A 140 -2.49 18.42 13.43
N ILE A 141 -3.05 17.43 14.12
CA ILE A 141 -2.67 17.11 15.52
C ILE A 141 -1.18 16.75 15.61
N TYR A 142 -0.70 15.91 14.70
CA TYR A 142 0.69 15.50 14.67
C TYR A 142 1.65 16.67 14.40
N LYS A 143 1.35 17.53 13.42
CA LYS A 143 2.15 18.73 13.12
C LYS A 143 2.21 19.63 14.35
N PHE A 144 1.07 19.94 14.97
CA PHE A 144 1.04 20.76 16.17
C PHE A 144 1.90 20.16 17.29
N PHE A 145 1.79 18.85 17.53
CA PHE A 145 2.63 18.16 18.52
C PHE A 145 4.12 18.28 18.21
N VAL A 146 4.50 18.08 16.94
CA VAL A 146 5.91 18.04 16.52
C VAL A 146 6.52 19.45 16.43
N ASP A 147 5.73 20.45 16.03
CA ASP A 147 6.21 21.84 15.89
C ASP A 147 6.23 22.59 17.23
N GLU A 148 5.26 22.35 18.11
CA GLU A 148 5.11 23.09 19.36
C GLU A 148 5.44 22.24 20.58
N GLY A 149 4.90 21.02 20.66
CA GLY A 149 5.02 20.18 21.84
C GLY A 149 6.39 19.51 22.00
N LEU A 150 6.88 18.89 20.94
CA LEU A 150 8.14 18.15 20.96
C LEU A 150 9.37 19.04 21.26
N PRO A 151 9.54 20.23 20.66
CA PRO A 151 10.66 21.11 20.96
C PRO A 151 10.69 21.53 22.44
N VAL A 152 9.54 21.81 23.05
CA VAL A 152 9.46 22.15 24.48
C VAL A 152 9.92 20.99 25.35
N LEU A 153 9.50 19.75 25.04
CA LEU A 153 9.91 18.56 25.77
C LEU A 153 11.41 18.28 25.61
N LEU A 154 11.93 18.36 24.39
CA LEU A 154 13.34 18.11 24.10
C LEU A 154 14.25 19.17 24.72
N ASN A 155 13.86 20.45 24.66
CA ASN A 155 14.62 21.50 25.30
C ASN A 155 14.65 21.33 26.82
N LYS A 156 13.51 20.97 27.43
CA LYS A 156 13.41 20.73 28.89
C LYS A 156 14.26 19.54 29.38
N TRP A 157 14.36 18.47 28.57
CA TRP A 157 15.04 17.23 29.00
C TRP A 157 16.47 17.11 28.52
N PHE A 158 16.76 17.64 27.33
CA PHE A 158 18.05 17.47 26.66
C PHE A 158 18.75 18.77 26.30
N GLY A 159 18.12 19.93 26.51
CA GLY A 159 18.69 21.24 26.16
C GLY A 159 18.87 21.45 24.65
N THR A 160 18.17 20.68 23.81
CA THR A 160 18.27 20.72 22.36
C THR A 160 16.95 21.19 21.74
N SER A 161 17.04 21.93 20.61
CA SER A 161 15.87 22.28 19.80
C SER A 161 15.81 21.37 18.59
N TYR A 162 14.62 20.84 18.29
CA TYR A 162 14.37 20.03 17.09
C TYR A 162 13.42 20.79 16.17
N GLY A 163 13.86 21.06 14.95
CA GLY A 163 13.02 21.62 13.90
C GLY A 163 12.54 20.51 12.98
N ALA A 164 11.30 20.10 13.16
CA ALA A 164 10.74 18.93 12.49
C ALA A 164 10.70 19.03 10.96
N PHE A 165 10.53 20.23 10.45
CA PHE A 165 10.37 20.51 9.01
C PHE A 165 11.36 21.53 8.49
N THR A 166 12.51 21.70 9.17
CA THR A 166 13.53 22.69 8.81
C THR A 166 14.31 22.32 7.56
N ASP A 167 14.57 21.03 7.37
CA ASP A 167 15.25 20.52 6.18
C ASP A 167 14.64 19.19 5.70
N GLY A 168 15.05 18.71 4.52
CA GLY A 168 14.48 17.51 3.93
C GLY A 168 14.73 16.24 4.75
N SER A 169 15.82 16.14 5.49
CA SER A 169 16.13 14.95 6.28
C SER A 169 15.29 14.87 7.56
N THR A 170 15.13 15.98 8.28
CA THR A 170 14.26 16.06 9.46
C THR A 170 12.80 15.86 9.07
N ALA A 171 12.35 16.46 7.98
CA ALA A 171 11.01 16.27 7.42
C ALA A 171 10.75 14.80 7.04
N PHE A 172 11.71 14.14 6.37
CA PHE A 172 11.58 12.73 6.01
C PHE A 172 11.38 11.83 7.24
N ILE A 173 12.22 11.98 8.26
CA ILE A 173 12.12 11.21 9.50
C ILE A 173 10.80 11.49 10.22
N THR A 174 10.41 12.76 10.31
CA THR A 174 9.16 13.18 10.96
C THR A 174 7.94 12.55 10.29
N ILE A 175 7.87 12.60 8.95
CA ILE A 175 6.75 12.01 8.20
C ILE A 175 6.81 10.48 8.24
N PHE A 176 8.00 9.89 8.23
CA PHE A 176 8.15 8.45 8.41
C PHE A 176 7.61 7.99 9.76
N LEU A 177 7.92 8.69 10.85
CA LEU A 177 7.39 8.39 12.18
C LEU A 177 5.86 8.57 12.26
N TYR A 178 5.30 9.57 11.57
CA TYR A 178 3.86 9.69 11.41
C TYR A 178 3.25 8.47 10.71
N GLY A 179 3.78 8.11 9.54
CA GLY A 179 3.31 6.94 8.77
C GLY A 179 3.46 5.63 9.54
N PHE A 180 4.55 5.52 10.28
CA PHE A 180 4.80 4.40 11.20
C PHE A 180 3.70 4.30 12.27
N TRP A 181 3.39 5.38 12.97
CA TRP A 181 2.36 5.43 14.00
C TRP A 181 0.95 5.23 13.42
N SER A 182 0.59 5.95 12.35
CA SER A 182 -0.77 5.88 11.76
C SER A 182 -1.05 4.53 11.06
N GLY A 183 0.00 3.85 10.57
CA GLY A 183 -0.09 2.57 9.88
C GLY A 183 -0.29 1.34 10.77
N PHE A 184 -0.09 1.47 12.08
CA PHE A 184 -0.22 0.34 13.00
C PHE A 184 -1.60 -0.30 13.01
N GLY A 185 -2.66 0.53 13.02
CA GLY A 185 -4.03 0.05 13.27
C GLY A 185 -4.50 -1.04 12.31
N SER A 186 -4.37 -0.83 11.02
CA SER A 186 -4.83 -1.78 10.00
C SER A 186 -4.07 -3.10 10.04
N SER A 187 -2.73 -3.04 10.18
CA SER A 187 -1.88 -4.22 10.22
C SER A 187 -2.11 -5.06 11.48
N ILE A 188 -2.26 -4.41 12.63
CA ILE A 188 -2.57 -5.07 13.90
C ILE A 188 -3.89 -5.83 13.83
N LEU A 189 -4.93 -5.24 13.22
CA LEU A 189 -6.22 -5.93 13.06
C LEU A 189 -6.08 -7.19 12.22
N LEU A 190 -5.38 -7.12 11.09
CA LEU A 190 -5.18 -8.27 10.22
C LEU A 190 -4.43 -9.40 10.92
N TYR A 191 -3.30 -9.08 11.58
CA TYR A 191 -2.51 -10.08 12.29
C TYR A 191 -3.22 -10.64 13.53
N THR A 192 -3.86 -9.80 14.35
CA THR A 192 -4.58 -10.29 15.53
C THR A 192 -5.78 -11.16 15.17
N ASN A 193 -6.48 -10.86 14.06
CA ASN A 193 -7.58 -11.70 13.58
C ASN A 193 -7.05 -13.04 13.03
N ALA A 194 -5.95 -13.03 12.27
CA ALA A 194 -5.31 -14.26 11.80
C ALA A 194 -4.82 -15.14 12.96
N MET A 195 -4.20 -14.54 13.99
CA MET A 195 -3.80 -15.25 15.20
C MET A 195 -4.99 -15.80 15.96
N GLY A 196 -6.10 -15.03 16.05
CA GLY A 196 -7.33 -15.46 16.71
C GLY A 196 -8.08 -16.59 16.02
N ALA A 197 -7.76 -16.91 14.77
CA ALA A 197 -8.30 -18.05 14.03
C ALA A 197 -7.53 -19.36 14.32
N ILE A 198 -6.40 -19.31 15.04
CA ILE A 198 -5.65 -20.50 15.43
C ILE A 198 -6.45 -21.27 16.50
N SER A 199 -6.60 -22.57 16.32
CA SER A 199 -7.32 -23.43 17.27
C SER A 199 -6.67 -23.42 18.66
N ASP A 200 -7.49 -23.28 19.71
CA ASP A 200 -7.01 -23.30 21.10
C ASP A 200 -6.28 -24.62 21.43
N SER A 201 -6.70 -25.74 20.81
CA SER A 201 -6.07 -27.04 21.01
C SER A 201 -4.59 -27.06 20.58
N ILE A 202 -4.22 -26.35 19.51
CA ILE A 202 -2.82 -26.23 19.05
C ILE A 202 -2.01 -25.42 20.07
N VAL A 203 -2.58 -24.32 20.56
CA VAL A 203 -1.93 -23.45 21.56
C VAL A 203 -1.75 -24.17 22.89
N GLU A 204 -2.74 -24.97 23.31
CA GLU A 204 -2.68 -25.78 24.52
C GLU A 204 -1.65 -26.90 24.41
N ALA A 205 -1.59 -27.59 23.28
CA ALA A 205 -0.58 -28.62 23.02
C ALA A 205 0.85 -28.02 23.14
N ALA A 206 1.10 -26.89 22.49
CA ALA A 206 2.39 -26.21 22.59
C ALA A 206 2.77 -25.81 24.03
N LYS A 207 1.78 -25.43 24.84
CA LYS A 207 2.01 -25.15 26.28
C LYS A 207 2.35 -26.40 27.07
N LEU A 208 1.70 -27.53 26.78
CA LEU A 208 1.99 -28.82 27.43
C LEU A 208 3.40 -29.31 27.08
N ASP A 209 3.87 -29.03 25.85
CA ASP A 209 5.25 -29.29 25.42
C ASP A 209 6.29 -28.34 26.04
N GLY A 210 5.88 -27.39 26.89
CA GLY A 210 6.75 -26.49 27.61
C GLY A 210 7.38 -25.39 26.74
N VAL A 211 6.80 -25.07 25.58
CA VAL A 211 7.31 -24.06 24.66
C VAL A 211 7.23 -22.67 25.29
N SER A 212 8.33 -21.91 25.26
CA SER A 212 8.38 -20.56 25.79
C SER A 212 7.50 -19.58 25.00
N PHE A 213 7.18 -18.42 25.58
CA PHE A 213 6.35 -17.38 24.93
C PHE A 213 6.84 -17.00 23.52
N PHE A 214 8.13 -16.73 23.36
CA PHE A 214 8.71 -16.43 22.05
C PHE A 214 8.88 -17.68 21.17
N GLY A 215 9.12 -18.84 21.77
CA GLY A 215 9.14 -20.12 21.07
C GLY A 215 7.81 -20.43 20.42
N GLU A 216 6.69 -20.22 21.15
CA GLU A 216 5.34 -20.37 20.60
C GLU A 216 5.09 -19.40 19.43
N PHE A 217 5.56 -18.15 19.54
CA PHE A 217 5.44 -17.22 18.43
C PHE A 217 6.14 -17.73 17.18
N ILE A 218 7.41 -18.13 17.29
CA ILE A 218 8.25 -18.51 16.15
C ILE A 218 7.83 -19.84 15.52
N HIS A 219 7.52 -20.86 16.36
CA HIS A 219 7.34 -22.21 15.88
C HIS A 219 5.87 -22.60 15.66
N VAL A 220 4.92 -21.86 16.26
CA VAL A 220 3.48 -22.19 16.15
C VAL A 220 2.73 -21.03 15.51
N THR A 221 2.74 -19.85 16.16
CA THR A 221 1.87 -18.73 15.73
C THR A 221 2.28 -18.17 14.39
N PHE A 222 3.56 -17.84 14.19
CA PHE A 222 4.05 -17.23 12.95
C PHE A 222 3.87 -18.15 11.73
N PRO A 223 4.22 -19.46 11.77
CA PRO A 223 3.89 -20.38 10.70
C PRO A 223 2.39 -20.41 10.35
N MET A 224 1.53 -20.47 11.35
CA MET A 224 0.07 -20.51 11.14
C MET A 224 -0.50 -19.24 10.48
N ILE A 225 0.07 -18.08 10.78
CA ILE A 225 -0.37 -16.80 10.16
C ILE A 225 0.45 -16.42 8.93
N PHE A 226 1.40 -17.25 8.51
CA PHE A 226 2.27 -16.98 7.37
C PHE A 226 1.52 -16.63 6.08
N PRO A 227 0.37 -17.24 5.73
CA PRO A 227 -0.43 -16.80 4.59
C PRO A 227 -0.87 -15.35 4.66
N THR A 228 -1.25 -14.86 5.85
CA THR A 228 -1.62 -13.44 6.06
C THR A 228 -0.40 -12.53 5.95
N PHE A 229 0.73 -12.93 6.54
CA PHE A 229 2.00 -12.22 6.39
C PHE A 229 2.43 -12.12 4.92
N LYS A 230 2.37 -13.22 4.18
CA LYS A 230 2.66 -13.29 2.74
C LYS A 230 1.79 -12.33 1.94
N MET A 231 0.49 -12.29 2.20
CA MET A 231 -0.44 -11.38 1.55
C MET A 231 -0.06 -9.91 1.80
N ILE A 232 0.22 -9.52 3.04
CA ILE A 232 0.62 -8.16 3.40
C ILE A 232 1.95 -7.79 2.73
N MET A 233 2.93 -8.69 2.74
CA MET A 233 4.24 -8.46 2.09
C MET A 233 4.10 -8.23 0.59
N ILE A 234 3.33 -9.07 -0.11
CA ILE A 234 3.09 -8.90 -1.56
C ILE A 234 2.39 -7.57 -1.84
N THR A 235 1.40 -7.19 -1.02
CA THR A 235 0.70 -5.89 -1.16
C THR A 235 1.66 -4.72 -0.98
N ASN A 236 2.57 -4.78 -0.01
CA ASN A 236 3.59 -3.75 0.20
C ASN A 236 4.55 -3.64 -0.99
N VAL A 237 4.95 -4.76 -1.59
CA VAL A 237 5.80 -4.77 -2.80
C VAL A 237 5.08 -4.14 -3.99
N VAL A 238 3.80 -4.47 -4.22
CA VAL A 238 2.98 -3.83 -5.28
C VAL A 238 2.87 -2.33 -5.06
N GLY A 239 2.75 -1.90 -3.80
CA GLY A 239 2.59 -0.49 -3.41
C GLY A 239 3.86 0.37 -3.43
N ILE A 240 5.06 -0.18 -3.71
CA ILE A 240 6.33 0.55 -3.58
C ILE A 240 6.30 1.90 -4.31
N PHE A 241 5.89 1.91 -5.58
CA PHE A 241 5.89 3.11 -6.42
C PHE A 241 4.56 3.89 -6.37
N GLY A 242 3.51 3.33 -5.75
CA GLY A 242 2.23 4.02 -5.55
C GLY A 242 2.16 4.80 -4.23
N ASN A 243 3.10 4.60 -3.32
CA ASN A 243 3.09 5.24 -2.01
C ASN A 243 3.45 6.74 -2.13
N GLN A 244 2.49 7.60 -1.75
CA GLN A 244 2.66 9.06 -1.74
C GLN A 244 3.36 9.57 -0.47
N PHE A 245 3.64 8.71 0.51
CA PHE A 245 4.28 9.07 1.78
C PHE A 245 3.53 10.15 2.56
N THR A 246 2.21 10.23 2.39
CA THR A 246 1.35 11.29 2.97
C THR A 246 1.81 12.74 2.69
N LEU A 247 2.66 12.93 1.66
CA LEU A 247 3.23 14.25 1.34
C LEU A 247 2.17 15.25 0.90
N PHE A 248 1.12 14.77 0.22
CA PHE A 248 0.01 15.64 -0.18
C PHE A 248 -0.71 16.24 1.04
N GLU A 249 -0.97 15.43 2.04
CA GLU A 249 -1.66 15.84 3.27
C GLU A 249 -0.78 16.77 4.12
N PHE A 250 0.55 16.57 4.10
CA PHE A 250 1.50 17.43 4.81
C PHE A 250 1.78 18.76 4.11
N TYR A 251 1.94 18.75 2.79
CA TYR A 251 2.47 19.89 2.02
C TYR A 251 1.56 20.35 0.88
N GLY A 252 0.45 19.65 0.59
CA GLY A 252 -0.34 19.90 -0.61
C GLY A 252 0.41 19.51 -1.89
N LEU A 253 0.09 20.18 -2.99
CA LEU A 253 0.61 19.81 -4.32
C LEU A 253 2.02 20.35 -4.61
N THR A 254 2.43 21.45 -3.98
CA THR A 254 3.60 22.21 -4.45
C THR A 254 4.67 22.48 -3.40
N ALA A 255 4.34 22.33 -2.11
CA ALA A 255 5.21 22.78 -1.02
C ALA A 255 6.15 21.68 -0.47
N ALA A 256 6.07 20.44 -0.97
CA ALA A 256 6.95 19.37 -0.50
C ALA A 256 8.40 19.62 -0.90
N PRO A 257 9.37 19.46 0.03
CA PRO A 257 10.79 19.54 -0.30
C PRO A 257 11.17 18.54 -1.40
N PRO A 258 11.94 18.94 -2.43
CA PRO A 258 12.30 18.06 -3.55
C PRO A 258 13.05 16.79 -3.13
N ASP A 259 13.74 16.82 -2.00
CA ASP A 259 14.59 15.73 -1.53
C ASP A 259 13.81 14.58 -0.87
N ILE A 260 12.53 14.79 -0.50
CA ILE A 260 11.71 13.78 0.17
C ILE A 260 10.59 13.20 -0.72
N ILE A 261 10.46 13.68 -1.94
CA ILE A 261 9.42 13.19 -2.86
C ILE A 261 9.56 11.68 -3.12
N THR A 262 8.41 11.02 -3.32
CA THR A 262 8.32 9.63 -3.78
C THR A 262 7.81 9.58 -5.21
N VAL A 263 7.96 8.44 -5.88
CA VAL A 263 7.38 8.24 -7.21
C VAL A 263 5.86 8.45 -7.20
N GLY A 264 5.16 7.88 -6.20
CA GLY A 264 3.71 8.02 -6.08
C GLY A 264 3.26 9.47 -5.90
N TYR A 265 3.95 10.24 -5.04
CA TYR A 265 3.65 11.67 -4.88
C TYR A 265 3.97 12.47 -6.13
N TYR A 266 5.10 12.22 -6.79
CA TYR A 266 5.47 12.91 -8.02
C TYR A 266 4.43 12.69 -9.13
N LEU A 267 4.00 11.45 -9.35
CA LEU A 267 2.95 11.14 -10.31
C LEU A 267 1.62 11.84 -9.96
N PHE A 268 1.25 11.81 -8.69
CA PHE A 268 0.04 12.49 -8.22
C PHE A 268 0.13 14.02 -8.44
N GLN A 269 1.26 14.62 -8.12
CA GLN A 269 1.53 16.04 -8.34
C GLN A 269 1.42 16.39 -9.83
N GLN A 270 2.09 15.64 -10.71
CA GLN A 270 2.04 15.88 -12.15
C GLN A 270 0.62 15.74 -12.71
N THR A 271 -0.15 14.75 -12.25
CA THR A 271 -1.54 14.55 -12.68
C THR A 271 -2.44 15.73 -12.33
N ASN A 272 -2.17 16.43 -11.22
CA ASN A 272 -3.00 17.55 -10.76
C ASN A 272 -2.50 18.93 -11.24
N LEU A 273 -1.21 19.08 -11.51
CA LEU A 273 -0.62 20.36 -11.90
C LEU A 273 -0.50 20.51 -13.42
N MET A 274 -0.27 19.41 -14.15
CA MET A 274 -0.14 19.45 -15.59
C MET A 274 -1.52 19.39 -16.26
N GLY A 275 -1.60 19.99 -17.44
CA GLY A 275 -2.83 19.96 -18.25
C GLY A 275 -3.08 18.62 -18.91
N SER A 276 -4.22 18.50 -19.58
CA SER A 276 -4.64 17.28 -20.29
C SER A 276 -3.68 16.86 -21.41
N ASP A 277 -2.87 17.77 -21.90
CA ASP A 277 -1.81 17.53 -22.90
C ASP A 277 -0.71 16.59 -22.38
N TYR A 278 -0.50 16.55 -21.07
CA TYR A 278 0.52 15.70 -20.46
C TYR A 278 0.01 14.30 -20.04
N TYR A 279 -1.30 14.05 -20.06
CA TYR A 279 -1.88 12.75 -19.67
C TYR A 279 -1.33 11.54 -20.44
N PRO A 280 -1.03 11.64 -21.76
CA PRO A 280 -0.40 10.53 -22.50
C PRO A 280 0.96 10.13 -21.93
N VAL A 281 1.78 11.10 -21.52
CA VAL A 281 3.10 10.85 -20.90
C VAL A 281 2.93 10.28 -19.50
N LEU A 282 1.97 10.81 -18.71
CA LEU A 282 1.66 10.28 -17.37
C LEU A 282 1.19 8.82 -17.43
N SER A 283 0.39 8.47 -18.45
CA SER A 283 -0.03 7.09 -18.68
C SER A 283 1.16 6.19 -19.00
N ALA A 284 2.14 6.70 -19.75
CA ALA A 284 3.38 5.97 -20.03
C ALA A 284 4.21 5.73 -18.77
N TYR A 285 4.32 6.71 -17.86
CA TYR A 285 4.96 6.50 -16.54
C TYR A 285 4.24 5.41 -15.73
N GLY A 286 2.92 5.45 -15.66
CA GLY A 286 2.12 4.44 -14.96
C GLY A 286 2.35 3.03 -15.52
N LEU A 287 2.42 2.89 -16.85
CA LEU A 287 2.72 1.61 -17.50
C LEU A 287 4.11 1.11 -17.15
N ILE A 288 5.14 1.98 -17.21
CA ILE A 288 6.52 1.61 -16.85
C ILE A 288 6.59 1.14 -15.40
N MET A 289 5.95 1.88 -14.46
CA MET A 289 5.90 1.48 -13.06
C MET A 289 5.21 0.12 -12.88
N THR A 290 4.15 -0.15 -13.63
CA THR A 290 3.45 -1.44 -13.60
C THR A 290 4.35 -2.58 -14.11
N ILE A 291 5.07 -2.35 -15.23
CA ILE A 291 6.02 -3.31 -15.80
C ILE A 291 7.14 -3.65 -14.82
N VAL A 292 7.52 -2.73 -13.95
CA VAL A 292 8.52 -2.96 -12.90
C VAL A 292 7.90 -3.64 -11.67
N SER A 293 6.75 -3.15 -11.19
CA SER A 293 6.13 -3.62 -9.96
C SER A 293 5.59 -5.05 -10.06
N VAL A 294 5.00 -5.43 -11.21
CA VAL A 294 4.40 -6.77 -11.36
C VAL A 294 5.44 -7.89 -11.29
N PRO A 295 6.58 -7.84 -12.03
CA PRO A 295 7.63 -8.83 -11.85
C PRO A 295 8.22 -8.88 -10.44
N LEU A 296 8.41 -7.72 -9.80
CA LEU A 296 8.88 -7.67 -8.40
C LEU A 296 7.91 -8.37 -7.45
N ALA A 297 6.61 -8.14 -7.61
CA ALA A 297 5.58 -8.80 -6.81
C ALA A 297 5.55 -10.32 -7.05
N LEU A 298 5.71 -10.76 -8.30
CA LEU A 298 5.78 -12.19 -8.65
C LEU A 298 7.04 -12.86 -8.07
N LEU A 299 8.17 -12.16 -8.11
CA LEU A 299 9.42 -12.65 -7.49
C LEU A 299 9.28 -12.72 -5.97
N ALA A 300 8.74 -11.70 -5.32
CA ALA A 300 8.45 -11.71 -3.90
C ALA A 300 7.51 -12.86 -3.52
N ARG A 301 6.42 -13.07 -4.28
CA ARG A 301 5.51 -14.19 -4.08
C ARG A 301 6.21 -15.54 -4.20
N ARG A 302 7.04 -15.73 -5.23
CA ARG A 302 7.80 -16.97 -5.40
C ARG A 302 8.80 -17.20 -4.26
N GLY A 303 9.49 -16.15 -3.83
CA GLY A 303 10.42 -16.20 -2.69
C GLY A 303 9.69 -16.58 -1.40
N LEU A 304 8.58 -15.92 -1.11
CA LEU A 304 7.76 -16.18 0.08
C LEU A 304 7.14 -17.59 0.07
N ASN A 305 6.73 -18.09 -1.10
CA ASN A 305 6.23 -19.47 -1.21
C ASN A 305 7.30 -20.53 -0.91
N LYS A 306 8.57 -20.26 -1.24
CA LYS A 306 9.68 -21.19 -0.95
C LYS A 306 10.02 -21.30 0.54
N ILE A 307 9.74 -20.24 1.31
CA ILE A 307 9.99 -20.18 2.75
C ILE A 307 8.73 -20.37 3.57
N ASP A 308 7.62 -20.75 2.93
CA ASP A 308 6.34 -20.98 3.61
C ASP A 308 6.44 -22.26 4.45
N PRO A 309 6.35 -22.15 5.79
CA PRO A 309 6.54 -23.32 6.68
C PRO A 309 5.43 -24.35 6.58
N MET A 310 4.31 -24.01 5.93
CA MET A 310 3.14 -24.90 5.79
C MET A 310 3.10 -25.60 4.43
N GLU A 311 3.87 -25.14 3.44
CA GLU A 311 3.95 -25.71 2.09
C GLU A 311 5.29 -26.44 1.84
N SER A 312 6.24 -26.38 2.80
CA SER A 312 7.57 -27.00 2.70
C SER A 312 7.60 -28.45 3.20
#